data_5e9fac10b0830eabc41a5ef0f722f5b4
#
_entry.id   5e9fac10b0830eabc41a5ef0f722f5b4
#
_cell.length_a   1.000
_cell.length_b   1.000
_cell.length_c   1.000
_cell.angle_alpha   90.00
_cell.angle_beta   90.00
_cell.angle_gamma   90.00
#
_symmetry.space_group_name_H-M   'P 1'
#
loop_
_entity.id
_entity.type
_entity.pdbx_description
1 polymer ?
#
loop_
_entity_poly.entity_id
_entity_poly.type
_entity_poly.pdbx_seq_one_letter_code
_entity_poly.pdbx_strand_id
1 'polypeptide(L)'
;MNSEKKSYALVTGACSGIGYQFARALAARHYCLVMVSNRDKEIHEAATRVAGDYGVDTRPLCLDLARPTAARELLDFCDGLDVEVLINNAGVFSFADVSPRTPPFLELILGLHVETLSKLTVLFGERMKQRGGGYILNSSSLAGYFAFPGISLYAATKGYVRLFSESLWYEYRPHHVTVMALCPGAVATDLYGLPTFYQNLGVRLGIICRPEKMVDKALNRLFKGRRVYIPYPLLNVPMKWMMELLPSGLIRFIYQKVKRFQK
;
A
#
# COMPACT_ATOMS: atom_id res chain seq x y z
N MET A 1 -5.12 26.18 28.68
CA MET A 1 -4.20 25.21 28.07
C MET A 1 -4.74 24.91 26.67
N ASN A 2 -4.11 25.47 25.62
CA ASN A 2 -4.42 25.06 24.25
C ASN A 2 -4.00 23.59 24.12
N SER A 3 -4.95 22.67 24.06
CA SER A 3 -4.64 21.29 23.64
C SER A 3 -4.18 21.39 22.18
N GLU A 4 -2.88 21.22 21.93
CA GLU A 4 -2.39 21.09 20.56
C GLU A 4 -3.25 20.03 19.86
N LYS A 5 -3.87 20.44 18.76
CA LYS A 5 -4.74 19.57 17.98
C LYS A 5 -3.89 18.43 17.41
N LYS A 6 -4.10 17.20 17.91
CA LYS A 6 -3.33 16.03 17.48
C LYS A 6 -3.66 15.69 16.03
N SER A 7 -2.66 15.70 15.15
CA SER A 7 -2.79 15.18 13.78
C SER A 7 -2.61 13.67 13.75
N TYR A 8 -3.52 12.97 13.09
CA TYR A 8 -3.50 11.52 12.94
C TYR A 8 -3.09 11.09 11.55
N ALA A 9 -2.37 9.98 11.49
CA ALA A 9 -2.15 9.23 10.28
C ALA A 9 -2.84 7.86 10.40
N LEU A 10 -3.63 7.50 9.38
CA LEU A 10 -4.30 6.22 9.28
C LEU A 10 -3.51 5.31 8.34
N VAL A 11 -3.15 4.11 8.81
CA VAL A 11 -2.37 3.13 8.04
C VAL A 11 -3.09 1.79 8.01
N THR A 12 -3.41 1.31 6.80
CA THR A 12 -4.00 -0.02 6.62
C THR A 12 -2.92 -1.08 6.35
N GLY A 13 -3.14 -2.31 6.86
CA GLY A 13 -2.11 -3.37 6.84
C GLY A 13 -0.91 -3.03 7.72
N ALA A 14 -1.15 -2.38 8.87
CA ALA A 14 -0.13 -1.75 9.70
C ALA A 14 0.60 -2.69 10.68
N CYS A 15 0.22 -3.97 10.77
CA CYS A 15 0.84 -4.89 11.73
C CYS A 15 2.18 -5.49 11.26
N SER A 16 2.50 -5.42 9.96
CA SER A 16 3.74 -6.01 9.40
C SER A 16 4.21 -5.33 8.12
N GLY A 17 5.40 -5.71 7.63
CA GLY A 17 5.92 -5.33 6.32
C GLY A 17 5.96 -3.82 6.08
N ILE A 18 5.51 -3.40 4.89
CA ILE A 18 5.55 -1.99 4.46
C ILE A 18 4.63 -1.12 5.32
N GLY A 19 3.43 -1.61 5.68
CA GLY A 19 2.48 -0.86 6.50
C GLY A 19 3.02 -0.56 7.89
N TYR A 20 3.68 -1.52 8.53
CA TYR A 20 4.34 -1.31 9.83
C TYR A 20 5.47 -0.28 9.73
N GLN A 21 6.24 -0.29 8.65
CA GLN A 21 7.27 0.72 8.45
C GLN A 21 6.68 2.12 8.17
N PHE A 22 5.53 2.22 7.50
CA PHE A 22 4.80 3.49 7.39
C PHE A 22 4.35 3.99 8.77
N ALA A 23 3.78 3.12 9.60
CA ALA A 23 3.37 3.48 10.97
C ALA A 23 4.55 4.03 11.78
N ARG A 24 5.69 3.34 11.79
CA ARG A 24 6.92 3.81 12.46
C ARG A 24 7.44 5.14 11.92
N ALA A 25 7.49 5.28 10.60
CA ALA A 25 8.02 6.49 9.98
C ALA A 25 7.12 7.72 10.19
N LEU A 26 5.80 7.52 10.32
CA LEU A 26 4.84 8.57 10.65
C LEU A 26 4.89 8.91 12.15
N ALA A 27 4.99 7.91 13.03
CA ALA A 27 5.21 8.12 14.46
C ALA A 27 6.50 8.92 14.76
N ALA A 28 7.59 8.60 14.05
CA ALA A 28 8.85 9.37 14.13
C ALA A 28 8.70 10.83 13.64
N ARG A 29 7.63 11.16 12.93
CA ARG A 29 7.23 12.51 12.53
C ARG A 29 6.14 13.10 13.42
N HIS A 30 5.95 12.52 14.60
CA HIS A 30 5.01 12.94 15.64
C HIS A 30 3.52 12.85 15.26
N TYR A 31 3.15 12.08 14.23
CA TYR A 31 1.75 11.75 13.99
C TYR A 31 1.26 10.76 15.04
N CYS A 32 0.07 11.00 15.60
CA CYS A 32 -0.72 9.98 16.24
C CYS A 32 -1.22 8.99 15.18
N LEU A 33 -1.48 7.73 15.53
CA LEU A 33 -1.75 6.70 14.54
C LEU A 33 -3.10 6.01 14.75
N VAL A 34 -3.82 5.79 13.65
CA VAL A 34 -4.84 4.74 13.54
C VAL A 34 -4.21 3.60 12.75
N MET A 35 -4.07 2.42 13.36
CA MET A 35 -3.39 1.26 12.78
C MET A 35 -4.41 0.15 12.54
N VAL A 36 -4.60 -0.26 11.28
CA VAL A 36 -5.65 -1.22 10.89
C VAL A 36 -5.05 -2.50 10.31
N SER A 37 -5.56 -3.65 10.75
CA SER A 37 -5.25 -4.97 10.21
C SER A 37 -6.38 -5.95 10.51
N ASN A 38 -6.49 -7.06 9.77
CA ASN A 38 -7.39 -8.17 10.09
C ASN A 38 -6.76 -9.21 11.05
N ARG A 39 -5.57 -8.94 11.60
CA ARG A 39 -4.86 -9.79 12.56
C ARG A 39 -4.88 -9.12 13.93
N ASP A 40 -5.80 -9.57 14.78
CA ASP A 40 -6.12 -8.90 16.05
C ASP A 40 -4.92 -8.78 16.99
N LYS A 41 -4.30 -9.91 17.32
CA LYS A 41 -3.15 -9.93 18.24
C LYS A 41 -1.99 -9.07 17.72
N GLU A 42 -1.62 -9.27 16.46
CA GLU A 42 -0.47 -8.60 15.84
C GLU A 42 -0.66 -7.09 15.71
N ILE A 43 -1.91 -6.62 15.47
CA ILE A 43 -2.13 -5.16 15.36
C ILE A 43 -2.01 -4.48 16.71
N HIS A 44 -2.51 -5.10 17.79
CA HIS A 44 -2.38 -4.56 19.13
C HIS A 44 -0.92 -4.57 19.62
N GLU A 45 -0.18 -5.65 19.37
CA GLU A 45 1.25 -5.72 19.68
C GLU A 45 2.07 -4.68 18.89
N ALA A 46 1.75 -4.49 17.60
CA ALA A 46 2.43 -3.52 16.75
C ALA A 46 2.16 -2.09 17.24
N ALA A 47 0.90 -1.77 17.58
CA ALA A 47 0.52 -0.46 18.10
C ALA A 47 1.19 -0.15 19.44
N THR A 48 1.22 -1.12 20.36
CA THR A 48 1.90 -0.98 21.66
C THR A 48 3.39 -0.68 21.47
N ARG A 49 4.07 -1.41 20.57
CA ARG A 49 5.50 -1.16 20.29
C ARG A 49 5.73 0.24 19.72
N VAL A 50 4.91 0.66 18.75
CA VAL A 50 5.06 2.00 18.15
C VAL A 50 4.78 3.10 19.17
N ALA A 51 3.76 2.94 20.01
CA ALA A 51 3.49 3.90 21.11
C ALA A 51 4.65 4.01 22.08
N GLY A 52 5.25 2.87 22.49
CA GLY A 52 6.41 2.82 23.39
C GLY A 52 7.68 3.43 22.76
N ASP A 53 7.96 3.10 21.49
CA ASP A 53 9.18 3.55 20.81
C ASP A 53 9.17 5.07 20.50
N TYR A 54 7.99 5.64 20.24
CA TYR A 54 7.88 7.03 19.71
C TYR A 54 7.09 7.98 20.62
N GLY A 55 6.44 7.52 21.67
CA GLY A 55 5.67 8.35 22.60
C GLY A 55 4.43 8.98 21.98
N VAL A 56 3.85 8.39 20.94
CA VAL A 56 2.64 8.89 20.25
C VAL A 56 1.40 8.09 20.62
N ASP A 57 0.22 8.70 20.50
CA ASP A 57 -1.06 7.98 20.64
C ASP A 57 -1.25 7.01 19.48
N THR A 58 -1.61 5.76 19.78
CA THR A 58 -1.88 4.73 18.77
C THR A 58 -3.25 4.10 19.04
N ARG A 59 -4.06 3.97 18.00
CA ARG A 59 -5.40 3.36 18.03
C ARG A 59 -5.41 2.14 17.10
N PRO A 60 -5.17 0.95 17.63
CA PRO A 60 -5.29 -0.28 16.86
C PRO A 60 -6.75 -0.60 16.57
N LEU A 61 -7.03 -1.08 15.36
CA LEU A 61 -8.34 -1.58 14.96
C LEU A 61 -8.19 -2.90 14.21
N CYS A 62 -8.80 -3.96 14.72
CA CYS A 62 -8.95 -5.22 14.00
C CYS A 62 -10.15 -5.12 13.06
N LEU A 63 -9.88 -5.07 11.74
CA LEU A 63 -10.93 -4.95 10.73
C LEU A 63 -10.54 -5.66 9.45
N ASP A 64 -11.41 -6.52 8.94
CA ASP A 64 -11.26 -7.10 7.61
C ASP A 64 -11.73 -6.11 6.55
N LEU A 65 -10.77 -5.53 5.84
CA LEU A 65 -11.00 -4.52 4.81
C LEU A 65 -11.57 -5.08 3.49
N ALA A 66 -11.71 -6.39 3.35
CA ALA A 66 -12.42 -6.98 2.20
C ALA A 66 -13.96 -6.94 2.36
N ARG A 67 -14.47 -6.66 3.56
CA ARG A 67 -15.91 -6.56 3.83
C ARG A 67 -16.50 -5.28 3.19
N PRO A 68 -17.70 -5.36 2.60
CA PRO A 68 -18.33 -4.20 1.93
C PRO A 68 -18.55 -2.99 2.84
N THR A 69 -18.75 -3.22 4.16
CA THR A 69 -19.01 -2.20 5.18
C THR A 69 -17.73 -1.59 5.76
N ALA A 70 -16.56 -2.18 5.53
CA ALA A 70 -15.31 -1.86 6.20
C ALA A 70 -14.90 -0.38 6.08
N ALA A 71 -15.09 0.22 4.90
CA ALA A 71 -14.73 1.63 4.71
C ALA A 71 -15.58 2.56 5.58
N ARG A 72 -16.87 2.23 5.78
CA ARG A 72 -17.75 3.01 6.65
C ARG A 72 -17.42 2.80 8.12
N GLU A 73 -17.22 1.56 8.55
CA GLU A 73 -16.81 1.21 9.91
C GLU A 73 -15.50 1.95 10.29
N LEU A 74 -14.54 2.00 9.38
CA LEU A 74 -13.27 2.70 9.63
C LEU A 74 -13.44 4.22 9.68
N LEU A 75 -14.31 4.78 8.82
CA LEU A 75 -14.61 6.20 8.85
C LEU A 75 -15.28 6.60 10.19
N ASP A 76 -16.23 5.78 10.67
CA ASP A 76 -16.94 6.01 11.93
C ASP A 76 -15.98 5.83 13.13
N PHE A 77 -15.06 4.87 13.10
CA PHE A 77 -14.00 4.72 14.12
C PHE A 77 -13.10 5.95 14.21
N CYS A 78 -12.88 6.64 13.09
CA CYS A 78 -12.08 7.87 13.02
C CYS A 78 -12.92 9.14 13.27
N ASP A 79 -14.14 9.03 13.77
CA ASP A 79 -14.94 10.22 14.03
C ASP A 79 -14.31 11.09 15.13
N GLY A 80 -14.33 12.41 14.94
CA GLY A 80 -13.65 13.36 15.82
C GLY A 80 -12.12 13.39 15.73
N LEU A 81 -11.47 12.51 14.91
CA LEU A 81 -10.03 12.53 14.69
C LEU A 81 -9.67 13.40 13.49
N ASP A 82 -8.61 14.19 13.65
CA ASP A 82 -8.03 14.97 12.56
C ASP A 82 -7.06 14.11 11.73
N VAL A 83 -7.60 13.25 10.85
CA VAL A 83 -6.81 12.38 9.98
C VAL A 83 -6.24 13.20 8.82
N GLU A 84 -4.97 13.55 8.93
CA GLU A 84 -4.22 14.32 7.93
C GLU A 84 -3.58 13.44 6.85
N VAL A 85 -3.18 12.22 7.22
CA VAL A 85 -2.50 11.28 6.32
C VAL A 85 -3.26 9.96 6.26
N LEU A 86 -3.57 9.49 5.05
CA LEU A 86 -4.11 8.16 4.79
C LEU A 86 -3.11 7.32 3.99
N ILE A 87 -2.72 6.17 4.52
CA ILE A 87 -1.89 5.17 3.83
C ILE A 87 -2.72 3.92 3.56
N ASN A 88 -3.26 3.82 2.37
CA ASN A 88 -3.92 2.61 1.86
C ASN A 88 -2.85 1.61 1.40
N ASN A 89 -2.41 0.75 2.33
CA ASN A 89 -1.35 -0.21 2.09
C ASN A 89 -1.81 -1.67 2.19
N ALA A 90 -2.91 -1.97 2.89
CA ALA A 90 -3.43 -3.33 2.99
C ALA A 90 -3.58 -3.97 1.61
N GLY A 91 -3.16 -5.23 1.48
CA GLY A 91 -3.23 -5.93 0.21
C GLY A 91 -2.84 -7.39 0.33
N VAL A 92 -3.23 -8.16 -0.68
CA VAL A 92 -2.94 -9.58 -0.84
C VAL A 92 -2.25 -9.82 -2.17
N PHE A 93 -1.46 -10.88 -2.23
CA PHE A 93 -0.79 -11.32 -3.45
C PHE A 93 -1.03 -12.81 -3.65
N SER A 94 -1.25 -13.22 -4.88
CA SER A 94 -1.26 -14.62 -5.28
C SER A 94 -0.63 -14.75 -6.65
N PHE A 95 0.20 -15.75 -6.81
CA PHE A 95 0.71 -16.18 -8.11
C PHE A 95 0.01 -17.47 -8.50
N ALA A 96 -1.04 -17.35 -9.30
CA ALA A 96 -1.87 -18.50 -9.73
C ALA A 96 -2.53 -18.23 -11.07
N ASP A 97 -2.79 -19.29 -11.81
CA ASP A 97 -3.63 -19.20 -13.01
C ASP A 97 -5.08 -18.86 -12.64
N VAL A 98 -5.73 -18.09 -13.49
CA VAL A 98 -7.18 -17.93 -13.43
C VAL A 98 -7.85 -19.25 -13.77
N SER A 99 -8.69 -19.76 -12.89
CA SER A 99 -9.34 -21.06 -12.97
C SER A 99 -10.74 -21.01 -12.33
N PRO A 100 -11.57 -22.06 -12.44
CA PRO A 100 -12.85 -22.13 -11.75
C PRO A 100 -12.79 -22.02 -10.21
N ARG A 101 -11.60 -22.16 -9.61
CA ARG A 101 -11.35 -21.92 -8.16
C ARG A 101 -11.00 -20.47 -7.81
N THR A 102 -10.91 -19.60 -8.81
CA THR A 102 -10.51 -18.19 -8.63
C THR A 102 -11.56 -17.29 -7.97
N PRO A 103 -12.91 -17.50 -8.11
CA PRO A 103 -13.90 -16.55 -7.66
C PRO A 103 -13.75 -16.06 -6.22
N PRO A 104 -13.50 -16.88 -5.18
CA PRO A 104 -13.33 -16.40 -3.81
C PRO A 104 -12.14 -15.45 -3.65
N PHE A 105 -11.03 -15.71 -4.35
CA PHE A 105 -9.88 -14.83 -4.35
C PHE A 105 -10.15 -13.54 -5.15
N LEU A 106 -10.95 -13.63 -6.22
CA LEU A 106 -11.37 -12.45 -6.99
C LEU A 106 -12.20 -11.50 -6.12
N GLU A 107 -13.17 -12.00 -5.37
CA GLU A 107 -13.97 -11.21 -4.43
C GLU A 107 -13.09 -10.54 -3.37
N LEU A 108 -12.19 -11.31 -2.75
CA LEU A 108 -11.24 -10.81 -1.77
C LEU A 108 -10.36 -9.67 -2.34
N ILE A 109 -9.73 -9.90 -3.50
CA ILE A 109 -8.77 -8.94 -4.06
C ILE A 109 -9.47 -7.69 -4.59
N LEU A 110 -10.66 -7.81 -5.18
CA LEU A 110 -11.45 -6.66 -5.63
C LEU A 110 -12.00 -5.87 -4.44
N GLY A 111 -12.56 -6.53 -3.44
CA GLY A 111 -13.04 -5.90 -2.21
C GLY A 111 -11.94 -5.09 -1.52
N LEU A 112 -10.77 -5.70 -1.36
CA LEU A 112 -9.65 -5.06 -0.64
C LEU A 112 -8.91 -4.01 -1.48
N HIS A 113 -8.46 -4.36 -2.71
CA HIS A 113 -7.60 -3.50 -3.52
C HIS A 113 -8.35 -2.41 -4.28
N VAL A 114 -9.63 -2.65 -4.62
CA VAL A 114 -10.40 -1.74 -5.47
C VAL A 114 -11.48 -1.05 -4.65
N GLU A 115 -12.44 -1.81 -4.13
CA GLU A 115 -13.63 -1.23 -3.54
C GLU A 115 -13.33 -0.45 -2.26
N THR A 116 -12.76 -1.10 -1.25
CA THR A 116 -12.47 -0.45 0.04
C THR A 116 -11.42 0.62 -0.07
N LEU A 117 -10.33 0.38 -0.83
CA LEU A 117 -9.32 1.42 -1.09
C LEU A 117 -9.94 2.67 -1.72
N SER A 118 -10.80 2.51 -2.72
CA SER A 118 -11.45 3.64 -3.40
C SER A 118 -12.40 4.38 -2.47
N LYS A 119 -13.23 3.65 -1.72
CA LYS A 119 -14.14 4.23 -0.71
C LYS A 119 -13.37 5.03 0.35
N LEU A 120 -12.29 4.47 0.91
CA LEU A 120 -11.45 5.16 1.90
C LEU A 120 -10.81 6.41 1.28
N THR A 121 -10.26 6.31 0.07
CA THR A 121 -9.66 7.44 -0.63
C THR A 121 -10.65 8.57 -0.84
N VAL A 122 -11.89 8.27 -1.23
CA VAL A 122 -12.93 9.29 -1.45
C VAL A 122 -13.43 9.88 -0.12
N LEU A 123 -13.78 9.03 0.85
CA LEU A 123 -14.36 9.47 2.12
C LEU A 123 -13.38 10.32 2.94
N PHE A 124 -12.14 9.88 3.09
CA PHE A 124 -11.11 10.67 3.80
C PHE A 124 -10.64 11.86 2.96
N GLY A 125 -10.59 11.72 1.64
CA GLY A 125 -10.28 12.82 0.74
C GLY A 125 -11.27 13.96 0.88
N GLU A 126 -12.57 13.67 1.03
CA GLU A 126 -13.58 14.69 1.26
C GLU A 126 -13.41 15.37 2.62
N ARG A 127 -13.17 14.62 3.70
CA ARG A 127 -12.82 15.20 5.00
C ARG A 127 -11.56 16.09 4.93
N MET A 128 -10.54 15.66 4.16
CA MET A 128 -9.31 16.44 3.94
C MET A 128 -9.56 17.73 3.17
N LYS A 129 -10.42 17.72 2.14
CA LYS A 129 -10.81 18.94 1.43
C LYS A 129 -11.50 19.95 2.37
N GLN A 130 -12.44 19.48 3.20
CA GLN A 130 -13.16 20.31 4.17
C GLN A 130 -12.23 20.91 5.24
N ARG A 131 -11.17 20.19 5.64
CA ARG A 131 -10.17 20.71 6.58
C ARG A 131 -9.13 21.66 5.95
N GLY A 132 -9.08 21.75 4.61
CA GLY A 132 -8.15 22.60 3.87
C GLY A 132 -6.87 21.93 3.42
N GLY A 133 -6.78 20.60 3.45
CA GLY A 133 -5.65 19.84 2.90
C GLY A 133 -5.41 18.49 3.55
N GLY A 134 -4.54 17.70 2.95
CA GLY A 134 -4.18 16.37 3.46
C GLY A 134 -3.39 15.53 2.45
N TYR A 135 -3.06 14.30 2.86
CA TYR A 135 -2.18 13.42 2.09
C TYR A 135 -2.73 12.00 2.04
N ILE A 136 -2.83 11.46 0.83
CA ILE A 136 -3.29 10.09 0.59
C ILE A 136 -2.23 9.35 -0.21
N LEU A 137 -1.75 8.23 0.29
CA LEU A 137 -0.89 7.31 -0.42
C LEU A 137 -1.64 6.00 -0.68
N ASN A 138 -1.75 5.61 -1.95
CA ASN A 138 -2.33 4.34 -2.36
C ASN A 138 -1.22 3.40 -2.84
N SER A 139 -1.08 2.25 -2.19
CA SER A 139 -0.08 1.24 -2.53
C SER A 139 -0.48 0.47 -3.78
N SER A 140 0.05 0.91 -4.92
CA SER A 140 0.04 0.18 -6.18
C SER A 140 1.22 -0.80 -6.26
N SER A 141 1.73 -1.07 -7.43
CA SER A 141 2.90 -1.93 -7.70
C SER A 141 3.47 -1.59 -9.08
N LEU A 142 4.73 -1.94 -9.31
CA LEU A 142 5.31 -1.97 -10.65
C LEU A 142 4.54 -2.92 -11.59
N ALA A 143 3.96 -4.01 -11.03
CA ALA A 143 3.10 -4.93 -11.76
C ALA A 143 1.85 -4.26 -12.37
N GLY A 144 1.42 -3.10 -11.87
CA GLY A 144 0.33 -2.31 -12.45
C GLY A 144 0.69 -1.57 -13.75
N TYR A 145 1.89 -1.79 -14.29
CA TYR A 145 2.33 -1.21 -15.57
C TYR A 145 2.39 -2.21 -16.73
N PHE A 146 2.39 -3.52 -16.46
CA PHE A 146 2.55 -4.54 -17.49
C PHE A 146 1.70 -5.79 -17.20
N ALA A 147 1.39 -6.54 -18.25
CA ALA A 147 0.70 -7.83 -18.14
C ALA A 147 1.71 -8.96 -17.93
N PHE A 148 1.44 -9.85 -16.95
CA PHE A 148 2.22 -11.06 -16.76
C PHE A 148 1.32 -12.22 -16.31
N PRO A 149 1.42 -13.43 -16.91
CA PRO A 149 0.62 -14.57 -16.53
C PRO A 149 0.92 -15.01 -15.08
N GLY A 150 -0.09 -15.50 -14.39
CA GLY A 150 0.01 -15.90 -12.98
C GLY A 150 -0.23 -14.78 -11.97
N ILE A 151 -0.16 -13.50 -12.39
CA ILE A 151 -0.49 -12.33 -11.54
C ILE A 151 -1.55 -11.43 -12.16
N SER A 152 -2.36 -11.95 -13.07
CA SER A 152 -3.31 -11.16 -13.87
C SER A 152 -4.26 -10.32 -13.01
N LEU A 153 -4.90 -10.91 -11.99
CA LEU A 153 -5.80 -10.19 -11.08
C LEU A 153 -5.04 -9.14 -10.26
N TYR A 154 -3.89 -9.51 -9.71
CA TYR A 154 -3.06 -8.58 -8.95
C TYR A 154 -2.60 -7.40 -9.83
N ALA A 155 -2.05 -7.66 -11.00
CA ALA A 155 -1.59 -6.64 -11.93
C ALA A 155 -2.73 -5.69 -12.34
N ALA A 156 -3.91 -6.24 -12.66
CA ALA A 156 -5.08 -5.46 -13.02
C ALA A 156 -5.54 -4.53 -11.87
N THR A 157 -5.64 -5.05 -10.63
CA THR A 157 -6.02 -4.22 -9.48
C THR A 157 -4.97 -3.15 -9.17
N LYS A 158 -3.68 -3.46 -9.31
CA LYS A 158 -2.61 -2.47 -9.09
C LYS A 158 -2.54 -1.43 -10.21
N GLY A 159 -2.90 -1.79 -11.45
CA GLY A 159 -3.12 -0.86 -12.56
C GLY A 159 -4.26 0.10 -12.27
N TYR A 160 -5.40 -0.42 -11.79
CA TYR A 160 -6.52 0.39 -11.34
C TYR A 160 -6.09 1.39 -10.26
N VAL A 161 -5.46 0.93 -9.17
CA VAL A 161 -5.02 1.79 -8.07
C VAL A 161 -4.11 2.90 -8.55
N ARG A 162 -3.18 2.60 -9.47
CA ARG A 162 -2.28 3.60 -10.05
C ARG A 162 -3.06 4.69 -10.81
N LEU A 163 -3.87 4.29 -11.79
CA LEU A 163 -4.61 5.23 -12.63
C LEU A 163 -5.61 6.06 -11.81
N PHE A 164 -6.34 5.42 -10.89
CA PHE A 164 -7.26 6.08 -9.98
C PHE A 164 -6.54 7.16 -9.13
N SER A 165 -5.41 6.81 -8.53
CA SER A 165 -4.64 7.76 -7.72
C SER A 165 -4.08 8.91 -8.56
N GLU A 166 -3.59 8.63 -9.76
CA GLU A 166 -3.06 9.65 -10.68
C GLU A 166 -4.15 10.62 -11.14
N SER A 167 -5.37 10.14 -11.41
CA SER A 167 -6.51 10.97 -11.76
C SER A 167 -6.93 11.86 -10.60
N LEU A 168 -7.09 11.27 -9.41
CA LEU A 168 -7.45 12.02 -8.20
C LEU A 168 -6.39 13.05 -7.79
N TRP A 169 -5.11 12.84 -8.12
CA TRP A 169 -4.09 13.86 -7.89
C TRP A 169 -4.43 15.17 -8.60
N TYR A 170 -4.94 15.13 -9.83
CA TYR A 170 -5.37 16.34 -10.56
C TYR A 170 -6.64 16.93 -9.95
N GLU A 171 -7.63 16.10 -9.61
CA GLU A 171 -8.92 16.52 -9.09
C GLU A 171 -8.83 17.14 -7.68
N TYR A 172 -7.93 16.61 -6.84
CA TYR A 172 -7.84 16.98 -5.42
C TYR A 172 -6.83 18.08 -5.15
N ARG A 173 -5.89 18.30 -6.07
CA ARG A 173 -4.85 19.33 -5.94
C ARG A 173 -5.38 20.76 -5.71
N PRO A 174 -6.47 21.23 -6.35
CA PRO A 174 -7.03 22.54 -6.08
C PRO A 174 -7.51 22.71 -4.61
N HIS A 175 -7.74 21.61 -3.92
CA HIS A 175 -8.16 21.57 -2.52
C HIS A 175 -7.00 21.28 -1.53
N HIS A 176 -5.76 21.40 -1.98
CA HIS A 176 -4.54 21.10 -1.21
C HIS A 176 -4.47 19.66 -0.69
N VAL A 177 -5.16 18.71 -1.34
CA VAL A 177 -5.07 17.28 -1.03
C VAL A 177 -4.18 16.60 -2.07
N THR A 178 -3.11 15.97 -1.60
CA THR A 178 -2.20 15.19 -2.44
C THR A 178 -2.60 13.73 -2.43
N VAL A 179 -2.87 13.16 -3.61
CA VAL A 179 -3.06 11.71 -3.78
C VAL A 179 -1.88 11.15 -4.55
N MET A 180 -1.15 10.17 -4.00
CA MET A 180 0.04 9.60 -4.63
C MET A 180 -0.09 8.08 -4.79
N ALA A 181 0.23 7.58 -5.98
CA ALA A 181 0.45 6.15 -6.20
C ALA A 181 1.89 5.76 -5.83
N LEU A 182 2.05 4.82 -4.91
CA LEU A 182 3.33 4.15 -4.65
C LEU A 182 3.40 2.89 -5.49
N CYS A 183 4.39 2.79 -6.39
CA CYS A 183 4.55 1.68 -7.33
C CYS A 183 5.89 0.94 -7.09
N PRO A 184 6.04 0.18 -6.00
CA PRO A 184 7.26 -0.57 -5.74
C PRO A 184 7.40 -1.75 -6.70
N GLY A 185 8.66 -2.12 -7.00
CA GLY A 185 9.03 -3.43 -7.49
C GLY A 185 9.03 -4.45 -6.32
N ALA A 186 9.95 -5.42 -6.35
CA ALA A 186 10.10 -6.36 -5.25
C ALA A 186 10.57 -5.66 -3.96
N VAL A 187 9.92 -5.94 -2.83
CA VAL A 187 10.24 -5.42 -1.50
C VAL A 187 10.47 -6.60 -0.56
N ALA A 188 11.46 -6.51 0.31
CA ALA A 188 11.78 -7.53 1.31
C ALA A 188 10.69 -7.58 2.39
N THR A 189 9.64 -8.33 2.12
CA THR A 189 8.50 -8.57 3.01
C THR A 189 7.95 -9.98 2.80
N ASP A 190 7.11 -10.45 3.71
CA ASP A 190 6.49 -11.78 3.62
C ASP A 190 5.38 -11.89 2.56
N LEU A 191 5.06 -10.78 1.86
CA LEU A 191 3.98 -10.74 0.86
C LEU A 191 4.15 -11.78 -0.25
N TYR A 192 5.39 -12.06 -0.64
CA TYR A 192 5.70 -13.01 -1.72
C TYR A 192 6.06 -14.42 -1.23
N GLY A 193 6.06 -14.67 0.08
CA GLY A 193 6.46 -15.96 0.66
C GLY A 193 7.93 -16.36 0.39
N LEU A 194 8.80 -15.41 0.03
CA LEU A 194 10.20 -15.68 -0.26
C LEU A 194 10.98 -15.92 1.05
N PRO A 195 11.80 -17.00 1.14
CA PRO A 195 12.68 -17.21 2.28
C PRO A 195 13.61 -16.01 2.52
N THR A 196 13.89 -15.69 3.78
CA THR A 196 14.72 -14.55 4.20
C THR A 196 16.10 -14.53 3.55
N PHE A 197 16.67 -15.69 3.27
CA PHE A 197 17.94 -15.82 2.57
C PHE A 197 17.89 -15.18 1.18
N TYR A 198 16.88 -15.51 0.37
CA TYR A 198 16.71 -14.94 -0.98
C TYR A 198 16.33 -13.47 -0.95
N GLN A 199 15.54 -13.04 0.05
CA GLN A 199 15.26 -11.61 0.26
C GLN A 199 16.57 -10.84 0.51
N ASN A 200 17.44 -11.30 1.41
CA ASN A 200 18.72 -10.67 1.73
C ASN A 200 19.68 -10.65 0.53
N LEU A 201 19.73 -11.74 -0.23
CA LEU A 201 20.53 -11.79 -1.47
C LEU A 201 20.03 -10.79 -2.51
N GLY A 202 18.71 -10.72 -2.74
CA GLY A 202 18.10 -9.75 -3.64
C GLY A 202 18.32 -8.30 -3.21
N VAL A 203 18.35 -8.03 -1.91
CA VAL A 203 18.69 -6.71 -1.36
C VAL A 203 20.16 -6.36 -1.62
N ARG A 204 21.09 -7.30 -1.44
CA ARG A 204 22.52 -7.10 -1.75
C ARG A 204 22.75 -6.81 -3.23
N LEU A 205 22.00 -7.45 -4.11
CA LEU A 205 22.06 -7.26 -5.56
C LEU A 205 21.32 -5.99 -6.04
N GLY A 206 20.64 -5.27 -5.15
CA GLY A 206 19.85 -4.07 -5.49
C GLY A 206 18.53 -4.35 -6.23
N ILE A 207 18.13 -5.63 -6.33
CA ILE A 207 16.89 -6.07 -7.01
C ILE A 207 15.67 -5.92 -6.08
N ILE A 208 15.87 -6.16 -4.77
CA ILE A 208 14.81 -6.07 -3.74
C ILE A 208 15.06 -4.83 -2.88
N CYS A 209 14.00 -4.05 -2.65
CA CYS A 209 14.04 -2.85 -1.82
C CYS A 209 13.95 -3.21 -0.32
N ARG A 210 14.69 -2.51 0.53
CA ARG A 210 14.42 -2.50 1.97
C ARG A 210 13.22 -1.59 2.24
N PRO A 211 12.20 -2.07 2.96
CA PRO A 211 10.97 -1.32 3.18
C PRO A 211 11.20 0.01 3.92
N GLU A 212 12.13 0.08 4.89
CA GLU A 212 12.39 1.27 5.69
C GLU A 212 12.84 2.46 4.81
N LYS A 213 13.88 2.22 3.98
CA LYS A 213 14.43 3.26 3.08
C LYS A 213 13.41 3.70 2.01
N MET A 214 12.58 2.76 1.56
CA MET A 214 11.54 3.05 0.58
C MET A 214 10.45 3.93 1.19
N VAL A 215 9.98 3.60 2.39
CA VAL A 215 8.92 4.32 3.10
C VAL A 215 9.31 5.76 3.38
N ASP A 216 10.50 6.03 3.90
CA ASP A 216 10.95 7.41 4.15
C ASP A 216 10.96 8.26 2.88
N LYS A 217 11.47 7.68 1.78
CA LYS A 217 11.45 8.38 0.48
C LYS A 217 10.02 8.57 -0.05
N ALA A 218 9.13 7.60 0.18
CA ALA A 218 7.74 7.69 -0.23
C ALA A 218 7.02 8.83 0.51
N LEU A 219 7.14 8.91 1.84
CA LEU A 219 6.56 9.99 2.64
C LEU A 219 7.11 11.36 2.23
N ASN A 220 8.43 11.49 2.05
CA ASN A 220 9.03 12.73 1.60
C ASN A 220 8.53 13.18 0.22
N ARG A 221 8.18 12.24 -0.67
CA ARG A 221 7.61 12.56 -1.98
C ARG A 221 6.12 12.88 -1.88
N LEU A 222 5.39 12.19 -1.03
CA LEU A 222 3.98 12.48 -0.74
C LEU A 222 3.82 13.91 -0.23
N PHE A 223 4.58 14.28 0.80
CA PHE A 223 4.55 15.64 1.39
C PHE A 223 5.04 16.73 0.43
N LYS A 224 5.84 16.38 -0.58
CA LYS A 224 6.23 17.28 -1.68
C LYS A 224 5.20 17.33 -2.83
N GLY A 225 4.01 16.75 -2.66
CA GLY A 225 2.93 16.80 -3.64
C GLY A 225 3.18 15.97 -4.91
N ARG A 226 4.00 14.91 -4.86
CA ARG A 226 4.27 14.07 -6.03
C ARG A 226 3.09 13.14 -6.34
N ARG A 227 2.80 12.93 -7.62
CA ARG A 227 1.70 12.09 -8.12
C ARG A 227 2.02 10.60 -8.05
N VAL A 228 3.23 10.22 -8.41
CA VAL A 228 3.69 8.83 -8.47
C VAL A 228 5.08 8.70 -7.87
N TYR A 229 5.32 7.61 -7.15
CA TYR A 229 6.66 7.23 -6.74
C TYR A 229 6.97 5.78 -7.13
N ILE A 230 7.98 5.60 -7.98
CA ILE A 230 8.57 4.31 -8.32
C ILE A 230 9.93 4.25 -7.58
N PRO A 231 10.08 3.39 -6.56
CA PRO A 231 11.36 3.18 -5.89
C PRO A 231 12.41 2.61 -6.87
N TYR A 232 13.68 2.97 -6.68
CA TYR A 232 14.79 2.51 -7.52
C TYR A 232 14.53 2.70 -9.04
N PRO A 233 14.33 3.94 -9.49
CA PRO A 233 13.85 4.22 -10.85
C PRO A 233 14.83 3.73 -11.94
N LEU A 234 16.13 3.70 -11.66
CA LEU A 234 17.15 3.22 -12.60
C LEU A 234 16.98 1.72 -12.96
N LEU A 235 16.40 0.93 -12.05
CA LEU A 235 16.08 -0.48 -12.29
C LEU A 235 14.62 -0.66 -12.75
N ASN A 236 13.69 -0.06 -12.05
CA ASN A 236 12.28 -0.35 -12.20
C ASN A 236 11.63 0.33 -13.43
N VAL A 237 12.12 1.49 -13.86
CA VAL A 237 11.59 2.16 -15.06
C VAL A 237 12.00 1.41 -16.35
N PRO A 238 13.28 1.03 -16.55
CA PRO A 238 13.65 0.18 -17.68
C PRO A 238 12.94 -1.18 -17.64
N MET A 239 12.78 -1.81 -16.47
CA MET A 239 12.10 -3.10 -16.34
C MET A 239 10.64 -3.01 -16.81
N LYS A 240 9.93 -1.91 -16.52
CA LYS A 240 8.57 -1.66 -17.03
C LYS A 240 8.53 -1.74 -18.57
N TRP A 241 9.40 -0.98 -19.25
CA TRP A 241 9.46 -0.97 -20.71
C TRP A 241 9.93 -2.31 -21.29
N MET A 242 10.90 -2.94 -20.65
CA MET A 242 11.38 -4.27 -21.04
C MET A 242 10.24 -5.30 -20.99
N MET A 243 9.42 -5.31 -19.93
CA MET A 243 8.32 -6.26 -19.79
C MET A 243 7.23 -6.05 -20.85
N GLU A 244 6.97 -4.82 -21.29
CA GLU A 244 6.03 -4.52 -22.38
C GLU A 244 6.54 -4.97 -23.75
N LEU A 245 7.86 -4.95 -23.96
CA LEU A 245 8.52 -5.29 -25.21
C LEU A 245 8.92 -6.76 -25.35
N LEU A 246 8.81 -7.56 -24.26
CA LEU A 246 9.19 -8.97 -24.29
C LEU A 246 8.31 -9.77 -25.27
N PRO A 247 8.92 -10.58 -26.15
CA PRO A 247 8.17 -11.51 -26.99
C PRO A 247 7.30 -12.46 -26.16
N SER A 248 6.10 -12.73 -26.60
CA SER A 248 5.13 -13.59 -25.88
C SER A 248 5.68 -15.00 -25.58
N GLY A 249 6.50 -15.56 -26.47
CA GLY A 249 7.19 -16.84 -26.25
C GLY A 249 8.14 -16.81 -25.05
N LEU A 250 8.87 -15.70 -24.87
CA LEU A 250 9.80 -15.55 -23.74
C LEU A 250 9.03 -15.34 -22.42
N ILE A 251 7.94 -14.56 -22.44
CA ILE A 251 7.06 -14.42 -21.29
C ILE A 251 6.51 -15.77 -20.85
N ARG A 252 6.04 -16.58 -21.80
CA ARG A 252 5.55 -17.94 -21.54
C ARG A 252 6.61 -18.86 -20.96
N PHE A 253 7.82 -18.79 -21.47
CA PHE A 253 8.96 -19.58 -20.97
C PHE A 253 9.31 -19.20 -19.52
N ILE A 254 9.42 -17.89 -19.21
CA ILE A 254 9.69 -17.40 -17.85
C ILE A 254 8.59 -17.84 -16.90
N TYR A 255 7.32 -17.67 -17.30
CA TYR A 255 6.17 -18.08 -16.52
C TYR A 255 6.20 -19.59 -16.17
N GLN A 256 6.48 -20.45 -17.15
CA GLN A 256 6.57 -21.90 -16.91
C GLN A 256 7.69 -22.26 -15.93
N LYS A 257 8.83 -21.58 -15.99
CA LYS A 257 9.90 -21.77 -15.00
C LYS A 257 9.47 -21.33 -13.60
N VAL A 258 8.91 -20.12 -13.44
CA VAL A 258 8.45 -19.61 -12.14
C VAL A 258 7.40 -20.54 -11.53
N LYS A 259 6.44 -21.02 -12.33
CA LYS A 259 5.40 -21.95 -11.87
C LYS A 259 5.95 -23.29 -11.34
N ARG A 260 7.11 -23.76 -11.85
CA ARG A 260 7.77 -24.97 -11.36
C ARG A 260 8.43 -24.78 -9.99
N PHE A 261 8.86 -23.57 -9.65
CA PHE A 261 9.49 -23.26 -8.35
C PHE A 261 8.48 -23.00 -7.23
N GLN A 262 7.19 -22.87 -7.55
CA GLN A 262 6.11 -22.64 -6.57
C GLN A 262 5.29 -23.93 -6.22
N LYS A 263 5.59 -25.06 -6.86
CA LYS A 263 5.13 -26.37 -6.46
C LYS A 263 6.10 -27.01 -5.47
#